data_e1791b899b93ab7f115ef1965fb4bf09
#
_entry.id   e1791b899b93ab7f115ef1965fb4bf09
#
_cell.length_a   1.000
_cell.length_b   1.000
_cell.length_c   1.000
_cell.angle_alpha   90.00
_cell.angle_beta   90.00
_cell.angle_gamma   90.00
#
_symmetry.space_group_name_H-M   'P 1'
#
loop_
_entity.id
_entity.type
_entity.pdbx_description
1 polymer ?
#
loop_
_entity_poly.entity_id
_entity_poly.type
_entity_poly.pdbx_seq_one_letter_code
_entity_poly.pdbx_strand_id
1 'polypeptide(L)'
;MTQTSKTEDDTIDLKELFFSLIAQWKIIALCIILSLICALLYIRTTPSIYSTDALVQVEDGKSAASAALLGELKEVSGGLGQKSPADAEIEILNSRMVLGKVIDDLNLNISIQDQNNSFFKKLLSSEKGQLKFDGQGVSYSTKQNNFLVKEFSVPNYYLDKKLTLDFKADSKFTLSHKDKVIFEGRLNQLNQFVDGYGAWKINISSTQPFEHAFILSKLSLPSAVKNLKLNYGVAEKGKMTGVIGLNYAGEDKQHITNVLNHILEIYHQQNIERKSLESKQTLNFLDQQLPELKQQLEQSEIKFNEFREKYNTVDVTQEAELMLKQNIELEKMRIELKQKQAELSAKYTLDHPLMAEINAQVNSLNQKTQELNKSIKQLPETQRLYLQLYRDVKVNTELYTSLLNSYQQLKIANAGEIGNVRIIDTAVEPERPIKPKKLIILILSLFVGGFIGVLIALVRN
;
A
#
# COMPACT_ATOMS: atom_id res chain seq x y z
N MET A 1 -16.09 -40.83 79.52
CA MET A 1 -14.81 -40.75 78.75
C MET A 1 -15.07 -40.12 77.42
N THR A 2 -14.96 -38.83 77.33
CA THR A 2 -15.21 -38.02 76.11
C THR A 2 -13.79 -37.70 75.56
N GLN A 3 -13.50 -38.28 74.42
CA GLN A 3 -12.33 -37.90 73.58
C GLN A 3 -12.69 -36.66 72.80
N THR A 4 -12.06 -35.56 73.22
CA THR A 4 -12.02 -34.34 72.44
C THR A 4 -11.05 -34.54 71.22
N SER A 5 -11.60 -34.62 70.05
CA SER A 5 -10.81 -34.51 68.78
C SER A 5 -10.29 -33.08 68.67
N LYS A 6 -9.00 -32.95 68.79
CA LYS A 6 -8.27 -31.71 68.48
C LYS A 6 -8.30 -31.50 66.95
N THR A 7 -9.08 -30.57 66.50
CA THR A 7 -8.97 -30.03 65.13
C THR A 7 -7.64 -29.29 65.07
N GLU A 8 -6.68 -29.85 64.36
CA GLU A 8 -5.51 -29.10 63.91
C GLU A 8 -6.00 -28.01 62.97
N ASP A 9 -5.95 -26.76 63.46
CA ASP A 9 -6.10 -25.59 62.62
C ASP A 9 -4.87 -25.59 61.63
N ASP A 10 -5.12 -25.90 60.36
CA ASP A 10 -4.17 -25.71 59.27
C ASP A 10 -3.91 -24.20 59.06
N THR A 11 -3.36 -23.55 60.06
CA THR A 11 -2.85 -22.17 59.92
C THR A 11 -1.45 -22.23 59.33
N ILE A 12 -1.33 -21.81 58.09
CA ILE A 12 -0.02 -21.65 57.44
C ILE A 12 0.75 -20.58 58.21
N ASP A 13 1.76 -21.01 59.00
CA ASP A 13 2.62 -20.04 59.70
C ASP A 13 3.60 -19.37 58.72
N LEU A 14 3.29 -18.14 58.37
CA LEU A 14 4.08 -17.30 57.47
C LEU A 14 5.55 -17.15 57.94
N LYS A 15 5.81 -17.24 59.23
CA LYS A 15 7.17 -17.17 59.78
C LYS A 15 7.97 -18.44 59.46
N GLU A 16 7.34 -19.61 59.63
CA GLU A 16 7.97 -20.90 59.30
C GLU A 16 8.28 -21.00 57.80
N LEU A 17 7.37 -20.58 56.95
CA LEU A 17 7.57 -20.45 55.50
C LEU A 17 8.76 -19.53 55.16
N PHE A 18 8.87 -18.39 55.81
CA PHE A 18 9.95 -17.44 55.55
C PHE A 18 11.32 -17.99 55.99
N PHE A 19 11.39 -18.62 57.15
CA PHE A 19 12.64 -19.26 57.60
C PHE A 19 13.04 -20.47 56.74
N SER A 20 12.08 -21.27 56.26
CA SER A 20 12.30 -22.36 55.31
C SER A 20 12.88 -21.86 54.00
N LEU A 21 12.33 -20.77 53.45
CA LEU A 21 12.84 -20.13 52.22
C LEU A 21 14.29 -19.62 52.41
N ILE A 22 14.59 -19.00 53.57
CA ILE A 22 15.96 -18.56 53.87
C ILE A 22 16.91 -19.75 54.05
N ALA A 23 16.48 -20.83 54.66
CA ALA A 23 17.32 -22.03 54.83
C ALA A 23 17.69 -22.66 53.45
N GLN A 24 16.82 -22.53 52.47
CA GLN A 24 17.02 -23.09 51.10
C GLN A 24 17.46 -22.05 50.06
N TRP A 25 18.01 -20.88 50.50
CA TRP A 25 18.44 -19.82 49.58
C TRP A 25 19.39 -20.29 48.49
N LYS A 26 20.19 -21.34 48.72
CA LYS A 26 21.12 -21.93 47.73
C LYS A 26 20.37 -22.53 46.51
N ILE A 27 19.20 -23.14 46.73
CA ILE A 27 18.38 -23.72 45.69
C ILE A 27 17.75 -22.59 44.85
N ILE A 28 17.23 -21.56 45.54
CA ILE A 28 16.66 -20.38 44.88
C ILE A 28 17.72 -19.68 44.05
N ALA A 29 18.92 -19.46 44.62
CA ALA A 29 20.02 -18.85 43.88
C ALA A 29 20.47 -19.70 42.66
N LEU A 30 20.52 -21.03 42.79
CA LEU A 30 20.84 -21.93 41.69
C LEU A 30 19.80 -21.82 40.55
N CYS A 31 18.50 -21.79 40.86
CA CYS A 31 17.43 -21.65 39.91
C CYS A 31 17.50 -20.29 39.18
N ILE A 32 17.80 -19.22 39.90
CA ILE A 32 17.99 -17.89 39.31
C ILE A 32 19.19 -17.88 38.37
N ILE A 33 20.33 -18.45 38.77
CA ILE A 33 21.53 -18.51 37.93
C ILE A 33 21.24 -19.35 36.66
N LEU A 34 20.58 -20.48 36.77
CA LEU A 34 20.22 -21.33 35.64
C LEU A 34 19.29 -20.60 34.66
N SER A 35 18.28 -19.92 35.21
CA SER A 35 17.35 -19.10 34.42
C SER A 35 18.07 -17.97 33.67
N LEU A 36 19.01 -17.27 34.34
CA LEU A 36 19.83 -16.23 33.70
C LEU A 36 20.72 -16.78 32.59
N ILE A 37 21.34 -17.96 32.80
CA ILE A 37 22.12 -18.64 31.77
C ILE A 37 21.23 -18.95 30.53
N CYS A 38 20.03 -19.49 30.75
CA CYS A 38 19.08 -19.75 29.67
C CYS A 38 18.68 -18.46 28.94
N ALA A 39 18.45 -17.36 29.66
CA ALA A 39 18.14 -16.06 29.08
C ALA A 39 19.30 -15.50 28.23
N LEU A 40 20.54 -15.61 28.72
CA LEU A 40 21.73 -15.18 27.97
C LEU A 40 21.93 -16.02 26.70
N LEU A 41 21.72 -17.34 26.76
CA LEU A 41 21.75 -18.23 25.60
C LEU A 41 20.67 -17.85 24.59
N TYR A 42 19.45 -17.55 25.06
CA TYR A 42 18.36 -17.10 24.19
C TYR A 42 18.70 -15.76 23.49
N ILE A 43 19.24 -14.77 24.24
CA ILE A 43 19.64 -13.47 23.68
C ILE A 43 20.76 -13.64 22.63
N ARG A 44 21.68 -14.60 22.86
CA ARG A 44 22.79 -14.88 21.94
C ARG A 44 22.34 -15.57 20.65
N THR A 45 21.35 -16.46 20.74
CA THR A 45 20.87 -17.26 19.59
C THR A 45 19.79 -16.53 18.78
N THR A 46 19.05 -15.60 19.40
CA THR A 46 17.99 -14.86 18.72
C THR A 46 18.58 -13.73 17.86
N PRO A 47 18.24 -13.66 16.56
CA PRO A 47 18.72 -12.59 15.69
C PRO A 47 18.18 -11.24 16.12
N SER A 48 18.97 -10.19 15.92
CA SER A 48 18.52 -8.81 16.13
C SER A 48 17.60 -8.40 14.99
N ILE A 49 16.40 -7.93 15.31
CA ILE A 49 15.43 -7.42 14.35
C ILE A 49 15.43 -5.89 14.43
N TYR A 50 15.57 -5.26 13.29
CA TYR A 50 15.50 -3.82 13.10
C TYR A 50 14.18 -3.43 12.45
N SER A 51 13.76 -2.19 12.58
CA SER A 51 12.61 -1.65 11.88
C SER A 51 12.95 -0.28 11.34
N THR A 52 12.56 -0.03 10.11
CA THR A 52 12.59 1.30 9.50
C THR A 52 11.18 1.73 9.18
N ASP A 53 10.96 3.03 9.09
CA ASP A 53 9.67 3.63 8.78
C ASP A 53 9.81 4.70 7.70
N ALA A 54 8.68 5.04 7.09
CA ALA A 54 8.57 6.06 6.08
C ALA A 54 7.17 6.69 6.13
N LEU A 55 7.05 7.92 5.64
CA LEU A 55 5.80 8.69 5.66
C LEU A 55 5.43 9.20 4.27
N VAL A 56 4.16 9.04 3.92
CA VAL A 56 3.58 9.52 2.69
C VAL A 56 2.32 10.32 3.01
N GLN A 57 2.15 11.46 2.37
CA GLN A 57 0.94 12.26 2.47
C GLN A 57 0.13 12.13 1.18
N VAL A 58 -1.14 11.86 1.33
CA VAL A 58 -2.12 11.87 0.24
C VAL A 58 -2.77 13.25 0.25
N GLU A 59 -2.57 14.00 -0.82
CA GLU A 59 -3.23 15.28 -1.02
C GLU A 59 -4.63 15.03 -1.59
N ASP A 60 -5.65 15.59 -0.94
CA ASP A 60 -7.00 15.58 -1.49
C ASP A 60 -6.98 16.37 -2.81
N GLY A 61 -7.00 15.65 -3.93
CA GLY A 61 -7.05 16.25 -5.27
C GLY A 61 -8.36 16.96 -5.61
N LYS A 62 -9.06 17.46 -4.59
CA LYS A 62 -10.23 18.30 -4.74
C LYS A 62 -9.76 19.69 -5.14
N SER A 63 -9.90 20.01 -6.42
CA SER A 63 -9.86 21.42 -6.82
C SER A 63 -10.84 22.18 -5.93
N ALA A 64 -10.47 23.40 -5.50
CA ALA A 64 -11.31 24.24 -4.64
C ALA A 64 -12.75 24.39 -5.18
N ALA A 65 -12.93 24.32 -6.51
CA ALA A 65 -14.23 24.34 -7.19
C ALA A 65 -15.09 23.09 -6.89
N SER A 66 -14.51 21.88 -6.89
CA SER A 66 -15.27 20.65 -6.58
C SER A 66 -15.56 20.51 -5.09
N ALA A 67 -14.74 21.09 -4.21
CA ALA A 67 -14.98 21.11 -2.77
C ALA A 67 -16.14 22.05 -2.38
N ALA A 68 -16.30 23.20 -3.06
CA ALA A 68 -17.39 24.12 -2.82
C ALA A 68 -18.75 23.53 -3.23
N LEU A 69 -18.83 22.87 -4.40
CA LEU A 69 -20.07 22.24 -4.88
C LEU A 69 -20.50 21.02 -4.05
N LEU A 70 -19.54 20.22 -3.58
CA LEU A 70 -19.81 19.05 -2.73
C LEU A 70 -20.09 19.46 -1.26
N GLY A 71 -19.66 20.62 -0.82
CA GLY A 71 -19.90 21.14 0.53
C GLY A 71 -21.39 21.37 0.80
N GLU A 72 -22.11 21.99 -0.13
CA GLU A 72 -23.56 22.26 0.01
C GLU A 72 -24.41 20.97 -0.11
N LEU A 73 -23.96 19.96 -0.86
CA LEU A 73 -24.67 18.68 -0.99
C LEU A 73 -24.39 17.71 0.18
N LYS A 74 -23.30 17.91 0.94
CA LYS A 74 -22.97 17.08 2.11
C LYS A 74 -23.87 17.29 3.32
N GLU A 75 -24.49 18.45 3.47
CA GLU A 75 -25.45 18.70 4.55
C GLU A 75 -26.76 17.93 4.37
N VAL A 76 -27.09 17.49 3.16
CA VAL A 76 -28.34 16.81 2.83
C VAL A 76 -28.23 15.28 2.89
N SER A 77 -27.03 14.70 2.70
CA SER A 77 -26.81 13.25 2.82
C SER A 77 -26.20 12.89 4.17
N GLY A 78 -27.05 12.73 5.19
CA GLY A 78 -26.64 12.38 6.54
C GLY A 78 -25.69 11.20 6.63
N GLY A 79 -24.48 11.44 7.10
CA GLY A 79 -23.75 10.58 8.02
C GLY A 79 -23.40 9.14 7.63
N LEU A 80 -23.32 8.76 6.36
CA LEU A 80 -22.74 7.46 5.98
C LEU A 80 -21.22 7.59 5.92
N GLY A 81 -20.56 6.90 6.83
CA GLY A 81 -19.13 6.85 7.15
C GLY A 81 -18.19 7.38 6.06
N GLN A 82 -17.61 8.55 6.31
CA GLN A 82 -16.53 9.09 5.48
C GLN A 82 -15.34 8.14 5.52
N LYS A 83 -15.09 7.42 4.42
CA LYS A 83 -13.81 6.75 4.24
C LYS A 83 -12.73 7.81 4.06
N SER A 84 -11.62 7.66 4.80
CA SER A 84 -10.45 8.52 4.61
C SER A 84 -9.91 8.37 3.18
N PRO A 85 -9.45 9.43 2.52
CA PRO A 85 -8.70 9.32 1.27
C PRO A 85 -7.50 8.36 1.39
N ALA A 86 -6.93 8.24 2.59
CA ALA A 86 -5.86 7.32 2.90
C ALA A 86 -6.27 5.84 2.82
N ASP A 87 -7.54 5.47 3.07
CA ASP A 87 -7.96 4.07 3.09
C ASP A 87 -7.74 3.39 1.73
N ALA A 88 -8.11 4.07 0.64
CA ALA A 88 -7.91 3.55 -0.71
C ALA A 88 -6.41 3.40 -1.06
N GLU A 89 -5.59 4.36 -0.67
CA GLU A 89 -4.15 4.34 -0.93
C GLU A 89 -3.42 3.29 -0.07
N ILE A 90 -3.90 3.02 1.16
CA ILE A 90 -3.42 1.90 2.00
C ILE A 90 -3.65 0.56 1.30
N GLU A 91 -4.82 0.35 0.69
CA GLU A 91 -5.10 -0.86 -0.06
C GLU A 91 -4.22 -0.99 -1.31
N ILE A 92 -3.94 0.13 -2.00
CA ILE A 92 -3.02 0.15 -3.15
C ILE A 92 -1.60 -0.20 -2.72
N LEU A 93 -1.08 0.39 -1.62
CA LEU A 93 0.22 0.06 -1.04
C LEU A 93 0.34 -1.41 -0.61
N ASN A 94 -0.78 -2.03 -0.23
CA ASN A 94 -0.87 -3.45 0.11
C ASN A 94 -1.16 -4.35 -1.10
N SER A 95 -1.37 -3.78 -2.28
CA SER A 95 -1.76 -4.53 -3.47
C SER A 95 -0.62 -5.38 -4.03
N ARG A 96 -0.99 -6.44 -4.77
CA ARG A 96 -0.01 -7.21 -5.54
C ARG A 96 0.62 -6.42 -6.68
N MET A 97 -0.01 -5.35 -7.11
CA MET A 97 0.50 -4.48 -8.17
C MET A 97 1.76 -3.74 -7.70
N VAL A 98 1.76 -3.20 -6.48
CA VAL A 98 2.92 -2.53 -5.89
C VAL A 98 3.92 -3.55 -5.36
N LEU A 99 3.48 -4.41 -4.40
CA LEU A 99 4.37 -5.34 -3.73
C LEU A 99 4.95 -6.41 -4.67
N GLY A 100 4.17 -6.82 -5.68
CA GLY A 100 4.62 -7.80 -6.68
C GLY A 100 5.77 -7.27 -7.52
N LYS A 101 5.68 -6.02 -7.97
CA LYS A 101 6.75 -5.39 -8.72
C LYS A 101 8.03 -5.24 -7.89
N VAL A 102 7.91 -4.80 -6.64
CA VAL A 102 9.04 -4.75 -5.69
C VAL A 102 9.70 -6.11 -5.49
N ILE A 103 8.88 -7.17 -5.36
CA ILE A 103 9.37 -8.54 -5.21
C ILE A 103 10.14 -8.99 -6.44
N ASP A 104 9.67 -8.67 -7.62
CA ASP A 104 10.34 -9.05 -8.87
C ASP A 104 11.61 -8.22 -9.10
N ASP A 105 11.55 -6.91 -8.90
CA ASP A 105 12.69 -5.99 -9.08
C ASP A 105 13.85 -6.29 -8.11
N LEU A 106 13.56 -6.64 -6.86
CA LEU A 106 14.54 -6.95 -5.83
C LEU A 106 14.77 -8.46 -5.64
N ASN A 107 14.18 -9.32 -6.46
CA ASN A 107 14.31 -10.79 -6.38
C ASN A 107 13.90 -11.39 -5.00
N LEU A 108 12.94 -10.77 -4.29
CA LEU A 108 12.49 -11.22 -2.97
C LEU A 108 11.72 -12.55 -2.99
N ASN A 109 11.44 -13.07 -4.17
CA ASN A 109 10.85 -14.39 -4.40
C ASN A 109 11.89 -15.54 -4.40
N ILE A 110 13.17 -15.24 -4.20
CA ILE A 110 14.24 -16.25 -4.07
C ILE A 110 14.61 -16.38 -2.59
N SER A 111 14.54 -17.58 -2.06
CA SER A 111 14.96 -17.90 -0.70
C SER A 111 16.14 -18.86 -0.72
N ILE A 112 17.19 -18.51 0.03
CA ILE A 112 18.41 -19.32 0.17
C ILE A 112 18.61 -19.61 1.66
N GLN A 113 18.80 -20.88 2.00
CA GLN A 113 19.04 -21.33 3.37
C GLN A 113 20.21 -22.33 3.38
N ASP A 114 21.08 -22.24 4.37
CA ASP A 114 22.13 -23.24 4.59
C ASP A 114 21.49 -24.55 5.05
N GLN A 115 21.80 -25.68 4.38
CA GLN A 115 21.27 -26.99 4.73
C GLN A 115 21.75 -27.46 6.12
N ASN A 116 22.96 -27.09 6.51
CA ASN A 116 23.60 -27.51 7.78
C ASN A 116 23.25 -26.57 8.97
N ASN A 117 22.09 -25.93 8.98
CA ASN A 117 21.68 -24.96 9.97
C ASN A 117 21.17 -25.62 11.28
N SER A 118 22.02 -26.49 11.90
CA SER A 118 21.69 -27.14 13.19
C SER A 118 21.72 -26.11 14.34
N PHE A 119 20.82 -26.30 15.32
CA PHE A 119 20.76 -25.44 16.54
C PHE A 119 22.11 -25.37 17.27
N PHE A 120 22.83 -26.49 17.37
CA PHE A 120 24.15 -26.54 18.01
C PHE A 120 25.22 -25.75 17.21
N LYS A 121 25.13 -25.74 15.88
CA LYS A 121 26.03 -24.96 15.05
C LYS A 121 25.75 -23.44 15.20
N LYS A 122 24.47 -23.03 15.32
CA LYS A 122 24.09 -21.64 15.64
C LYS A 122 24.59 -21.19 17.01
N LEU A 123 24.69 -22.10 17.98
CA LEU A 123 25.17 -21.81 19.32
C LEU A 123 26.70 -21.63 19.38
N LEU A 124 27.44 -22.49 18.64
CA LEU A 124 28.89 -22.51 18.65
C LEU A 124 29.53 -21.60 17.58
N SER A 125 28.92 -21.45 16.40
CA SER A 125 29.45 -20.59 15.36
C SER A 125 28.90 -19.17 15.43
N SER A 126 29.78 -18.19 15.47
CA SER A 126 29.45 -16.75 15.35
C SER A 126 29.12 -16.35 13.91
N GLU A 127 29.19 -17.29 12.94
CA GLU A 127 29.05 -17.01 11.53
C GLU A 127 27.63 -17.20 11.06
N LYS A 128 26.95 -16.09 10.78
CA LYS A 128 25.65 -16.08 10.09
C LYS A 128 25.91 -15.72 8.62
N GLY A 129 25.36 -16.50 7.70
CA GLY A 129 25.32 -16.13 6.30
C GLY A 129 24.48 -14.88 6.12
N GLN A 130 24.98 -13.91 5.38
CA GLN A 130 24.25 -12.70 5.03
C GLN A 130 23.64 -12.85 3.64
N LEU A 131 22.34 -12.57 3.53
CA LEU A 131 21.63 -12.48 2.26
C LEU A 131 21.54 -11.01 1.89
N LYS A 132 21.94 -10.66 0.66
CA LYS A 132 21.70 -9.34 0.08
C LYS A 132 20.86 -9.51 -1.17
N PHE A 133 19.85 -8.66 -1.28
CA PHE A 133 18.89 -8.63 -2.37
C PHE A 133 19.10 -7.32 -3.14
N ASP A 134 19.32 -7.41 -4.42
CA ASP A 134 19.44 -6.26 -5.30
C ASP A 134 18.87 -6.57 -6.69
N GLY A 135 18.81 -5.58 -7.58
CA GLY A 135 18.32 -5.76 -8.94
C GLY A 135 19.17 -6.71 -9.80
N GLN A 136 20.36 -7.10 -9.34
CA GLN A 136 21.23 -8.05 -10.05
C GLN A 136 21.02 -9.50 -9.59
N GLY A 137 20.28 -9.72 -8.50
CA GLY A 137 19.99 -11.03 -7.97
C GLY A 137 20.05 -11.12 -6.46
N VAL A 138 20.23 -12.34 -5.94
CA VAL A 138 20.34 -12.62 -4.50
C VAL A 138 21.72 -13.17 -4.20
N SER A 139 22.50 -12.44 -3.42
CA SER A 139 23.81 -12.90 -2.97
C SER A 139 23.74 -13.52 -1.58
N TYR A 140 24.46 -14.62 -1.39
CA TYR A 140 24.71 -15.24 -0.09
C TYR A 140 26.19 -15.16 0.21
N SER A 141 26.52 -14.63 1.37
CA SER A 141 27.91 -14.40 1.77
C SER A 141 28.16 -14.88 3.19
N THR A 142 29.21 -15.70 3.34
CA THR A 142 29.86 -16.05 4.62
C THR A 142 31.34 -15.76 4.47
N LYS A 143 32.16 -15.98 5.52
CA LYS A 143 33.63 -15.90 5.39
C LYS A 143 34.21 -16.92 4.43
N GLN A 144 33.56 -18.06 4.24
CA GLN A 144 34.06 -19.18 3.45
C GLN A 144 33.37 -19.31 2.10
N ASN A 145 32.07 -19.00 2.04
CA ASN A 145 31.23 -19.22 0.87
C ASN A 145 30.60 -17.93 0.41
N ASN A 146 30.78 -17.58 -0.85
CA ASN A 146 30.17 -16.41 -1.47
C ASN A 146 29.67 -16.77 -2.87
N PHE A 147 28.38 -16.57 -3.12
CA PHE A 147 27.79 -16.77 -4.42
C PHE A 147 26.61 -15.82 -4.65
N LEU A 148 26.32 -15.55 -5.93
CA LEU A 148 25.24 -14.71 -6.40
C LEU A 148 24.34 -15.50 -7.34
N VAL A 149 23.06 -15.58 -7.02
CA VAL A 149 22.01 -16.11 -7.90
C VAL A 149 21.49 -14.94 -8.74
N LYS A 150 21.97 -14.82 -9.98
CA LYS A 150 21.59 -13.74 -10.89
C LYS A 150 20.25 -13.98 -11.56
N GLU A 151 19.98 -15.21 -11.95
CA GLU A 151 18.73 -15.60 -12.58
C GLU A 151 18.29 -16.96 -12.04
N PHE A 152 17.04 -17.05 -11.63
CA PHE A 152 16.46 -18.29 -11.14
C PHE A 152 14.99 -18.37 -11.54
N SER A 153 14.73 -19.00 -12.69
CA SER A 153 13.39 -19.27 -13.20
C SER A 153 13.14 -20.76 -13.19
N VAL A 154 12.03 -21.17 -12.62
CA VAL A 154 11.63 -22.57 -12.46
C VAL A 154 10.22 -22.78 -13.04
N PRO A 155 9.89 -23.99 -13.53
CA PRO A 155 8.51 -24.30 -13.90
C PRO A 155 7.54 -24.14 -12.74
N ASN A 156 6.26 -23.84 -13.05
CA ASN A 156 5.22 -23.62 -12.03
C ASN A 156 5.10 -24.79 -11.03
N TYR A 157 5.37 -26.01 -11.47
CA TYR A 157 5.37 -27.18 -10.60
C TYR A 157 6.36 -27.09 -9.44
N TYR A 158 7.49 -26.40 -9.63
CA TYR A 158 8.54 -26.26 -8.61
C TYR A 158 8.46 -24.97 -7.78
N LEU A 159 7.52 -24.10 -8.06
CA LEU A 159 7.26 -22.94 -7.20
C LEU A 159 6.88 -23.39 -5.79
N ASP A 160 7.36 -22.66 -4.79
CA ASP A 160 7.17 -22.90 -3.36
C ASP A 160 7.77 -24.22 -2.84
N LYS A 161 8.55 -24.94 -3.68
CA LYS A 161 9.23 -26.18 -3.28
C LYS A 161 10.69 -25.93 -2.90
N LYS A 162 11.17 -26.73 -1.96
CA LYS A 162 12.57 -26.73 -1.54
C LYS A 162 13.39 -27.55 -2.53
N LEU A 163 14.41 -26.93 -3.11
CA LEU A 163 15.37 -27.52 -3.99
C LEU A 163 16.72 -27.55 -3.27
N THR A 164 17.45 -28.63 -3.36
CA THR A 164 18.81 -28.70 -2.82
C THR A 164 19.79 -28.32 -3.93
N LEU A 165 20.55 -27.25 -3.67
CA LEU A 165 21.64 -26.78 -4.51
C LEU A 165 22.96 -27.24 -3.89
N ASP A 166 23.62 -28.18 -4.52
CA ASP A 166 24.88 -28.76 -4.06
C ASP A 166 26.04 -28.30 -4.95
N PHE A 167 26.98 -27.56 -4.36
CA PHE A 167 28.15 -27.06 -5.03
C PHE A 167 29.27 -28.11 -5.00
N LYS A 168 29.96 -28.28 -6.15
CA LYS A 168 31.08 -29.21 -6.32
C LYS A 168 32.38 -28.44 -6.56
N ALA A 169 33.51 -29.05 -6.21
CA ALA A 169 34.85 -28.45 -6.31
C ALA A 169 35.26 -28.06 -7.76
N ASP A 170 34.68 -28.72 -8.77
CA ASP A 170 34.98 -28.51 -10.19
C ASP A 170 34.19 -27.36 -10.85
N SER A 171 33.70 -26.37 -10.07
CA SER A 171 32.86 -25.24 -10.55
C SER A 171 31.54 -25.71 -11.16
N LYS A 172 31.04 -26.87 -10.75
CA LYS A 172 29.72 -27.36 -11.08
C LYS A 172 28.79 -27.28 -9.88
N PHE A 173 27.50 -27.32 -10.16
CA PHE A 173 26.47 -27.49 -9.14
C PHE A 173 25.45 -28.54 -9.58
N THR A 174 24.83 -29.18 -8.62
CA THR A 174 23.74 -30.13 -8.83
C THR A 174 22.48 -29.54 -8.18
N LEU A 175 21.36 -29.51 -8.91
CA LEU A 175 20.06 -29.14 -8.39
C LEU A 175 19.20 -30.39 -8.23
N SER A 176 18.69 -30.65 -7.03
CA SER A 176 17.87 -31.81 -6.72
C SER A 176 16.60 -31.44 -5.96
N HIS A 177 15.59 -32.32 -6.07
CA HIS A 177 14.35 -32.23 -5.29
C HIS A 177 14.03 -33.59 -4.71
N LYS A 178 13.89 -33.69 -3.36
CA LYS A 178 13.65 -34.94 -2.65
C LYS A 178 14.64 -36.05 -3.11
N ASP A 179 15.93 -35.74 -3.05
CA ASP A 179 17.05 -36.62 -3.41
C ASP A 179 17.12 -37.07 -4.88
N LYS A 180 16.19 -36.57 -5.73
CA LYS A 180 16.25 -36.81 -7.16
C LYS A 180 16.94 -35.64 -7.86
N VAL A 181 18.05 -35.91 -8.54
CA VAL A 181 18.76 -34.92 -9.36
C VAL A 181 17.86 -34.49 -10.51
N ILE A 182 17.65 -33.19 -10.63
CA ILE A 182 16.91 -32.56 -11.71
C ILE A 182 17.88 -32.14 -12.82
N PHE A 183 18.99 -31.49 -12.42
CA PHE A 183 19.92 -30.88 -13.36
C PHE A 183 21.32 -30.74 -12.75
N GLU A 184 22.36 -30.90 -13.60
CA GLU A 184 23.74 -30.52 -13.30
C GLU A 184 24.15 -29.32 -14.16
N GLY A 185 24.61 -28.24 -13.52
CA GLY A 185 25.01 -27.02 -14.19
C GLY A 185 26.44 -26.58 -13.89
N ARG A 186 26.90 -25.57 -14.59
CA ARG A 186 28.19 -24.91 -14.36
C ARG A 186 28.01 -23.53 -13.80
N LEU A 187 28.90 -23.12 -12.89
CA LEU A 187 28.95 -21.77 -12.32
C LEU A 187 29.37 -20.74 -13.38
N ASN A 188 29.03 -19.50 -13.13
CA ASN A 188 29.42 -18.33 -13.93
C ASN A 188 28.92 -18.33 -15.38
N GLN A 189 27.88 -19.13 -15.68
CA GLN A 189 27.20 -19.15 -16.97
C GLN A 189 25.70 -19.31 -16.82
N LEU A 190 24.95 -18.91 -17.84
CA LEU A 190 23.51 -19.17 -17.91
C LEU A 190 23.27 -20.62 -18.33
N ASN A 191 22.63 -21.40 -17.46
CA ASN A 191 22.22 -22.76 -17.72
C ASN A 191 20.73 -22.77 -18.05
N GLN A 192 20.37 -23.34 -19.18
CA GLN A 192 18.99 -23.50 -19.64
C GLN A 192 18.71 -24.95 -19.93
N PHE A 193 17.60 -25.48 -19.46
CA PHE A 193 17.14 -26.83 -19.75
C PHE A 193 15.62 -26.93 -19.66
N VAL A 194 15.07 -27.98 -20.19
CA VAL A 194 13.63 -28.26 -20.17
C VAL A 194 13.44 -29.66 -19.59
N ASP A 195 12.58 -29.76 -18.58
CA ASP A 195 12.13 -31.05 -18.04
C ASP A 195 10.67 -31.33 -18.42
N GLY A 196 10.08 -32.39 -17.89
CA GLY A 196 8.67 -32.73 -18.15
C GLY A 196 7.66 -31.73 -17.61
N TYR A 197 8.08 -30.70 -16.84
CA TYR A 197 7.24 -29.69 -16.24
C TYR A 197 7.43 -28.29 -16.85
N GLY A 198 8.51 -28.07 -17.61
CA GLY A 198 8.74 -26.81 -18.30
C GLY A 198 10.21 -26.39 -18.37
N ALA A 199 10.41 -25.13 -18.76
CA ALA A 199 11.73 -24.55 -18.96
C ALA A 199 12.32 -23.98 -17.65
N TRP A 200 13.63 -24.19 -17.49
CA TRP A 200 14.43 -23.66 -16.38
C TRP A 200 15.49 -22.70 -16.92
N LYS A 201 15.74 -21.64 -16.16
CA LYS A 201 16.88 -20.75 -16.38
C LYS A 201 17.57 -20.50 -15.05
N ILE A 202 18.85 -20.83 -14.98
CA ILE A 202 19.62 -20.71 -13.73
C ILE A 202 20.98 -20.10 -14.07
N ASN A 203 21.30 -18.99 -13.41
CA ASN A 203 22.60 -18.35 -13.49
C ASN A 203 23.11 -18.11 -12.06
N ILE A 204 24.13 -18.88 -11.67
CA ILE A 204 24.79 -18.75 -10.37
C ILE A 204 26.23 -18.40 -10.58
N SER A 205 26.69 -17.31 -9.97
CA SER A 205 28.08 -16.86 -10.03
C SER A 205 28.74 -17.04 -8.67
N SER A 206 29.97 -17.56 -8.68
CA SER A 206 30.85 -17.63 -7.50
C SER A 206 32.27 -17.26 -7.88
N THR A 207 32.97 -16.59 -6.98
CA THR A 207 34.37 -16.19 -7.17
C THR A 207 35.35 -17.33 -6.89
N GLN A 208 34.96 -18.29 -6.06
CA GLN A 208 35.76 -19.46 -5.69
C GLN A 208 34.90 -20.71 -5.68
N PRO A 209 35.40 -21.85 -6.14
CA PRO A 209 34.74 -23.12 -6.00
C PRO A 209 34.74 -23.53 -4.52
N PHE A 210 33.63 -24.08 -4.04
CA PHE A 210 33.46 -24.62 -2.69
C PHE A 210 32.49 -25.79 -2.71
N GLU A 211 32.60 -26.67 -1.72
CA GLU A 211 31.70 -27.79 -1.54
C GLU A 211 30.76 -27.52 -0.37
N HIS A 212 29.50 -27.28 -0.67
CA HIS A 212 28.48 -27.04 0.34
C HIS A 212 27.07 -27.13 -0.28
N ALA A 213 26.11 -27.57 0.53
CA ALA A 213 24.74 -27.71 0.09
C ALA A 213 23.85 -26.60 0.69
N PHE A 214 23.01 -26.00 -0.14
CA PHE A 214 22.02 -25.00 0.23
C PHE A 214 20.62 -25.45 -0.17
N ILE A 215 19.62 -24.97 0.57
CA ILE A 215 18.23 -25.08 0.18
C ILE A 215 17.85 -23.80 -0.56
N LEU A 216 17.50 -23.94 -1.83
CA LEU A 216 17.05 -22.88 -2.71
C LEU A 216 15.56 -23.06 -2.99
N SER A 217 14.78 -22.00 -2.94
CA SER A 217 13.38 -22.06 -3.35
C SER A 217 12.97 -20.79 -4.09
N LYS A 218 12.15 -20.96 -5.12
CA LYS A 218 11.48 -19.86 -5.84
C LYS A 218 10.05 -19.80 -5.35
N LEU A 219 9.69 -18.71 -4.72
CA LEU A 219 8.34 -18.48 -4.22
C LEU A 219 7.41 -18.07 -5.36
N SER A 220 6.19 -18.55 -5.33
CA SER A 220 5.12 -18.00 -6.14
C SER A 220 4.81 -16.56 -5.70
N LEU A 221 4.31 -15.72 -6.61
CA LEU A 221 3.97 -14.33 -6.27
C LEU A 221 3.05 -14.21 -5.03
N PRO A 222 1.97 -15.00 -4.89
CA PRO A 222 1.14 -14.98 -3.69
C PRO A 222 1.93 -15.32 -2.40
N SER A 223 2.81 -16.30 -2.47
CA SER A 223 3.64 -16.73 -1.32
C SER A 223 4.67 -15.66 -0.95
N ALA A 224 5.32 -15.05 -1.95
CA ALA A 224 6.28 -13.98 -1.73
C ALA A 224 5.62 -12.73 -1.14
N VAL A 225 4.46 -12.30 -1.66
CA VAL A 225 3.68 -11.17 -1.11
C VAL A 225 3.23 -11.48 0.32
N LYS A 226 2.78 -12.70 0.60
CA LYS A 226 2.41 -13.11 1.96
C LYS A 226 3.60 -13.01 2.92
N ASN A 227 4.78 -13.47 2.50
CA ASN A 227 6.00 -13.41 3.31
C ASN A 227 6.43 -11.95 3.57
N LEU A 228 6.39 -11.10 2.55
CA LEU A 228 6.71 -9.67 2.70
C LEU A 228 5.77 -9.01 3.71
N LYS A 229 4.47 -9.28 3.63
CA LYS A 229 3.44 -8.73 4.53
C LYS A 229 3.58 -9.17 5.98
N LEU A 230 4.32 -10.22 6.31
CA LEU A 230 4.54 -10.62 7.71
C LEU A 230 5.30 -9.56 8.51
N ASN A 231 6.14 -8.79 7.84
CA ASN A 231 7.02 -7.79 8.45
C ASN A 231 6.77 -6.38 7.93
N TYR A 232 5.82 -6.21 7.01
CA TYR A 232 5.42 -4.95 6.41
C TYR A 232 4.09 -4.49 7.00
N GLY A 233 4.04 -3.23 7.42
CA GLY A 233 2.83 -2.62 7.95
C GLY A 233 2.56 -1.28 7.30
N VAL A 234 1.30 -1.00 7.02
CA VAL A 234 0.82 0.28 6.47
C VAL A 234 -0.40 0.70 7.25
N ALA A 235 -0.40 1.94 7.75
CA ALA A 235 -1.54 2.50 8.47
C ALA A 235 -1.55 4.02 8.39
N GLU A 236 -2.73 4.62 8.45
CA GLU A 236 -2.86 6.06 8.59
C GLU A 236 -2.37 6.53 9.95
N LYS A 237 -1.59 7.59 9.97
CA LYS A 237 -1.08 8.25 11.19
C LYS A 237 -2.06 9.33 11.66
N GLY A 238 -2.83 9.02 12.67
CA GLY A 238 -3.94 9.86 13.14
C GLY A 238 -5.28 9.48 12.51
N LYS A 239 -6.29 10.33 12.66
CA LYS A 239 -7.60 10.11 12.05
C LYS A 239 -7.83 11.14 10.95
N MET A 240 -8.11 10.69 9.74
CA MET A 240 -8.44 11.55 8.59
C MET A 240 -7.37 12.61 8.28
N THR A 241 -6.09 12.29 8.54
CA THR A 241 -4.96 13.20 8.29
C THR A 241 -4.46 13.11 6.86
N GLY A 242 -4.79 12.04 6.14
CA GLY A 242 -4.21 11.74 4.84
C GLY A 242 -2.71 11.34 4.91
N VAL A 243 -2.13 11.23 6.12
CA VAL A 243 -0.74 10.82 6.31
C VAL A 243 -0.67 9.32 6.56
N ILE A 244 -0.01 8.60 5.67
CA ILE A 244 0.18 7.15 5.73
C ILE A 244 1.59 6.86 6.23
N GLY A 245 1.69 6.08 7.29
CA GLY A 245 2.95 5.54 7.79
C GLY A 245 3.16 4.12 7.29
N LEU A 246 4.33 3.87 6.74
CA LEU A 246 4.80 2.56 6.33
C LEU A 246 5.88 2.12 7.30
N ASN A 247 5.96 0.84 7.58
CA ASN A 247 7.06 0.26 8.36
C ASN A 247 7.44 -1.11 7.81
N TYR A 248 8.73 -1.42 7.87
CA TYR A 248 9.25 -2.73 7.50
C TYR A 248 10.31 -3.19 8.51
N ALA A 249 10.24 -4.46 8.91
CA ALA A 249 11.13 -5.03 9.91
C ALA A 249 11.91 -6.22 9.35
N GLY A 250 13.17 -6.40 9.80
CA GLY A 250 14.02 -7.51 9.36
C GLY A 250 15.36 -7.53 10.08
N GLU A 251 16.19 -8.54 9.74
CA GLU A 251 17.50 -8.74 10.35
C GLU A 251 18.58 -7.81 9.77
N ASP A 252 18.49 -7.49 8.49
CA ASP A 252 19.46 -6.66 7.76
C ASP A 252 18.92 -5.23 7.59
N LYS A 253 19.67 -4.27 8.12
CA LYS A 253 19.33 -2.85 8.11
C LYS A 253 19.23 -2.27 6.70
N GLN A 254 20.20 -2.57 5.84
CA GLN A 254 20.25 -2.07 4.46
C GLN A 254 19.12 -2.68 3.65
N HIS A 255 18.88 -3.97 3.81
CA HIS A 255 17.80 -4.67 3.12
C HIS A 255 16.42 -4.06 3.42
N ILE A 256 16.08 -3.87 4.71
CA ILE A 256 14.77 -3.31 5.08
C ILE A 256 14.59 -1.89 4.57
N THR A 257 15.65 -1.08 4.61
CA THR A 257 15.65 0.29 4.10
C THR A 257 15.46 0.32 2.58
N ASN A 258 16.19 -0.52 1.85
CA ASN A 258 16.07 -0.61 0.39
C ASN A 258 14.69 -1.09 -0.05
N VAL A 259 14.14 -2.13 0.60
CA VAL A 259 12.79 -2.64 0.29
C VAL A 259 11.74 -1.56 0.51
N LEU A 260 11.79 -0.86 1.66
CA LEU A 260 10.78 0.16 1.97
C LEU A 260 10.88 1.36 1.04
N ASN A 261 12.10 1.82 0.71
CA ASN A 261 12.30 2.90 -0.26
C ASN A 261 11.86 2.48 -1.67
N HIS A 262 12.10 1.24 -2.07
CA HIS A 262 11.65 0.75 -3.38
C HIS A 262 10.11 0.63 -3.45
N ILE A 263 9.45 0.24 -2.35
CA ILE A 263 7.98 0.29 -2.24
C ILE A 263 7.47 1.71 -2.45
N LEU A 264 8.10 2.71 -1.82
CA LEU A 264 7.73 4.11 -1.99
C LEU A 264 7.92 4.59 -3.44
N GLU A 265 9.03 4.23 -4.07
CA GLU A 265 9.35 4.58 -5.45
C GLU A 265 8.32 4.00 -6.43
N ILE A 266 8.06 2.69 -6.36
CA ILE A 266 7.07 2.01 -7.20
C ILE A 266 5.68 2.59 -6.99
N TYR A 267 5.28 2.82 -5.74
CA TYR A 267 3.99 3.42 -5.41
C TYR A 267 3.87 4.84 -5.98
N HIS A 268 4.89 5.67 -5.79
CA HIS A 268 4.92 7.04 -6.29
C HIS A 268 4.86 7.08 -7.83
N GLN A 269 5.63 6.22 -8.50
CA GLN A 269 5.60 6.10 -9.96
C GLN A 269 4.22 5.67 -10.47
N GLN A 270 3.61 4.66 -9.85
CA GLN A 270 2.26 4.20 -10.22
C GLN A 270 1.20 5.27 -9.96
N ASN A 271 1.35 6.06 -8.89
CA ASN A 271 0.44 7.16 -8.60
C ASN A 271 0.51 8.24 -9.69
N ILE A 272 1.72 8.64 -10.12
CA ILE A 272 1.92 9.58 -11.22
C ILE A 272 1.33 9.03 -12.52
N GLU A 273 1.62 7.78 -12.86
CA GLU A 273 1.12 7.15 -14.08
C GLU A 273 -0.41 7.09 -14.12
N ARG A 274 -1.04 6.67 -13.02
CA ARG A 274 -2.51 6.66 -12.86
C ARG A 274 -3.09 8.06 -13.06
N LYS A 275 -2.49 9.07 -12.41
CA LYS A 275 -2.95 10.47 -12.51
C LYS A 275 -2.76 11.04 -13.91
N SER A 276 -1.65 10.71 -14.57
CA SER A 276 -1.39 11.10 -15.96
C SER A 276 -2.40 10.48 -16.92
N LEU A 277 -2.75 9.19 -16.76
CA LEU A 277 -3.77 8.53 -17.58
C LEU A 277 -5.15 9.18 -17.39
N GLU A 278 -5.56 9.47 -16.15
CA GLU A 278 -6.80 10.18 -15.86
C GLU A 278 -6.83 11.56 -16.53
N SER A 279 -5.74 12.31 -16.40
CA SER A 279 -5.62 13.64 -17.01
C SER A 279 -5.66 13.58 -18.54
N LYS A 280 -4.99 12.61 -19.17
CA LYS A 280 -5.02 12.41 -20.62
C LYS A 280 -6.42 12.09 -21.15
N GLN A 281 -7.18 11.25 -20.45
CA GLN A 281 -8.55 10.92 -20.85
C GLN A 281 -9.45 12.17 -20.79
N THR A 282 -9.33 12.98 -19.74
CA THR A 282 -10.08 14.23 -19.61
C THR A 282 -9.65 15.26 -20.66
N LEU A 283 -8.33 15.38 -20.92
CA LEU A 283 -7.83 16.26 -21.98
C LEU A 283 -8.36 15.85 -23.37
N ASN A 284 -8.35 14.55 -23.70
CA ASN A 284 -8.89 14.06 -24.97
C ASN A 284 -10.39 14.39 -25.13
N PHE A 285 -11.17 14.27 -24.06
CA PHE A 285 -12.57 14.70 -24.04
C PHE A 285 -12.71 16.20 -24.32
N LEU A 286 -11.93 17.02 -23.63
CA LEU A 286 -11.96 18.48 -23.81
C LEU A 286 -11.46 18.91 -25.20
N ASP A 287 -10.46 18.25 -25.76
CA ASP A 287 -9.97 18.50 -27.12
C ASP A 287 -11.05 18.28 -28.20
N GLN A 288 -11.97 17.34 -27.95
CA GLN A 288 -13.10 17.08 -28.83
C GLN A 288 -14.27 18.08 -28.61
N GLN A 289 -14.52 18.45 -27.36
CA GLN A 289 -15.66 19.30 -26.99
C GLN A 289 -15.43 20.79 -27.25
N LEU A 290 -14.20 21.30 -27.04
CA LEU A 290 -13.91 22.73 -27.20
C LEU A 290 -14.15 23.26 -28.61
N PRO A 291 -13.75 22.60 -29.70
CA PRO A 291 -14.04 23.04 -31.06
C PRO A 291 -15.54 23.07 -31.38
N GLU A 292 -16.26 22.02 -30.94
CA GLU A 292 -17.72 21.93 -31.14
C GLU A 292 -18.45 23.07 -30.40
N LEU A 293 -18.07 23.32 -29.15
CA LEU A 293 -18.66 24.37 -28.35
C LEU A 293 -18.32 25.76 -28.88
N LYS A 294 -17.12 25.97 -29.40
CA LYS A 294 -16.74 27.20 -30.09
C LYS A 294 -17.64 27.47 -31.30
N GLN A 295 -17.89 26.45 -32.12
CA GLN A 295 -18.78 26.55 -33.26
C GLN A 295 -20.23 26.84 -32.84
N GLN A 296 -20.71 26.21 -31.78
CA GLN A 296 -22.04 26.49 -31.22
C GLN A 296 -22.15 27.92 -30.71
N LEU A 297 -21.10 28.46 -30.03
CA LEU A 297 -21.03 29.85 -29.59
C LEU A 297 -21.13 30.80 -30.79
N GLU A 298 -20.30 30.65 -31.81
CA GLU A 298 -20.30 31.47 -33.01
C GLU A 298 -21.68 31.45 -33.70
N GLN A 299 -22.32 30.30 -33.81
CA GLN A 299 -23.68 30.20 -34.36
C GLN A 299 -24.73 30.90 -33.52
N SER A 300 -24.61 30.81 -32.18
CA SER A 300 -25.51 31.48 -31.26
C SER A 300 -25.38 33.01 -31.33
N GLU A 301 -24.15 33.50 -31.43
CA GLU A 301 -23.86 34.94 -31.59
C GLU A 301 -24.42 35.48 -32.94
N ILE A 302 -24.24 34.75 -34.02
CA ILE A 302 -24.81 35.16 -35.32
C ILE A 302 -26.33 35.25 -35.23
N LYS A 303 -27.02 34.22 -34.71
CA LYS A 303 -28.49 34.23 -34.59
C LYS A 303 -28.99 35.34 -33.66
N PHE A 304 -28.28 35.64 -32.58
CA PHE A 304 -28.64 36.70 -31.68
C PHE A 304 -28.46 38.07 -32.30
N ASN A 305 -27.39 38.29 -33.07
CA ASN A 305 -27.14 39.55 -33.79
C ASN A 305 -28.17 39.77 -34.92
N GLU A 306 -28.50 38.75 -35.72
CA GLU A 306 -29.58 38.83 -36.71
C GLU A 306 -30.93 39.20 -36.08
N PHE A 307 -31.25 38.66 -34.92
CA PHE A 307 -32.44 39.00 -34.16
C PHE A 307 -32.42 40.47 -33.72
N ARG A 308 -31.29 40.98 -33.19
CA ARG A 308 -31.13 42.37 -32.76
C ARG A 308 -31.27 43.37 -33.92
N GLU A 309 -30.74 43.06 -35.08
CA GLU A 309 -30.88 43.85 -36.28
C GLU A 309 -32.34 43.94 -36.76
N LYS A 310 -33.08 42.81 -36.65
CA LYS A 310 -34.47 42.76 -37.10
C LYS A 310 -35.47 43.45 -36.20
N TYR A 311 -35.27 43.39 -34.87
CA TYR A 311 -36.26 43.86 -33.86
C TYR A 311 -35.81 45.10 -33.05
N ASN A 312 -34.64 45.64 -33.30
CA ASN A 312 -34.00 46.82 -32.74
C ASN A 312 -33.76 46.75 -31.22
N THR A 313 -34.78 46.79 -30.38
CA THR A 313 -34.70 46.61 -28.93
C THR A 313 -35.95 45.92 -28.42
N VAL A 314 -35.75 44.88 -27.55
CA VAL A 314 -36.85 44.17 -26.87
C VAL A 314 -36.81 44.55 -25.40
N ASP A 315 -37.92 45.10 -24.90
CA ASP A 315 -38.08 45.37 -23.46
C ASP A 315 -38.34 44.03 -22.74
N VAL A 316 -37.41 43.64 -21.88
CA VAL A 316 -37.46 42.36 -21.14
C VAL A 316 -37.93 42.64 -19.73
N THR A 317 -38.99 42.01 -19.31
CA THR A 317 -39.51 42.13 -17.92
C THR A 317 -38.51 41.53 -16.90
N GLN A 318 -38.52 42.07 -15.67
CA GLN A 318 -37.66 41.54 -14.58
C GLN A 318 -37.89 40.05 -14.32
N GLU A 319 -39.11 39.58 -14.48
CA GLU A 319 -39.45 38.17 -14.37
C GLU A 319 -38.74 37.32 -15.41
N ALA A 320 -38.71 37.78 -16.67
CA ALA A 320 -38.01 37.13 -17.76
C ALA A 320 -36.48 37.10 -17.55
N GLU A 321 -35.89 38.16 -17.01
CA GLU A 321 -34.46 38.16 -16.61
C GLU A 321 -34.15 37.17 -15.49
N LEU A 322 -35.04 37.06 -14.48
CA LEU A 322 -34.88 36.10 -13.41
C LEU A 322 -34.95 34.65 -13.94
N MET A 323 -35.92 34.34 -14.80
CA MET A 323 -36.03 33.04 -15.46
C MET A 323 -34.80 32.72 -16.31
N LEU A 324 -34.25 33.70 -16.99
CA LEU A 324 -33.01 33.59 -17.77
C LEU A 324 -31.82 33.21 -16.87
N LYS A 325 -31.64 33.96 -15.76
CA LYS A 325 -30.57 33.70 -14.80
C LYS A 325 -30.65 32.31 -14.22
N GLN A 326 -31.85 31.87 -13.83
CA GLN A 326 -32.07 30.51 -13.35
C GLN A 326 -31.74 29.44 -14.40
N ASN A 327 -32.11 29.68 -15.67
CA ASN A 327 -31.84 28.75 -16.76
C ASN A 327 -30.34 28.60 -17.05
N ILE A 328 -29.59 29.71 -17.04
CA ILE A 328 -28.13 29.72 -17.19
C ILE A 328 -27.47 28.91 -16.05
N GLU A 329 -27.90 29.10 -14.81
CA GLU A 329 -27.36 28.41 -13.65
C GLU A 329 -27.64 26.90 -13.71
N LEU A 330 -28.85 26.48 -14.07
CA LEU A 330 -29.20 25.08 -14.25
C LEU A 330 -28.38 24.41 -15.35
N GLU A 331 -28.16 25.12 -16.47
CA GLU A 331 -27.38 24.59 -17.59
C GLU A 331 -25.89 24.44 -17.21
N LYS A 332 -25.34 25.41 -16.49
CA LYS A 332 -23.99 25.35 -15.95
C LYS A 332 -23.80 24.14 -15.04
N MET A 333 -24.69 23.94 -14.06
CA MET A 333 -24.67 22.78 -13.17
C MET A 333 -24.76 21.46 -13.96
N ARG A 334 -25.61 21.40 -14.99
CA ARG A 334 -25.75 20.20 -15.84
C ARG A 334 -24.46 19.82 -16.52
N ILE A 335 -23.69 20.78 -16.95
CA ILE A 335 -22.44 20.55 -17.66
C ILE A 335 -21.31 20.16 -16.71
N GLU A 336 -21.22 20.83 -15.58
CA GLU A 336 -20.29 20.44 -14.51
C GLU A 336 -20.51 18.98 -14.09
N LEU A 337 -21.78 18.56 -13.96
CA LEU A 337 -22.11 17.15 -13.69
C LEU A 337 -21.78 16.20 -14.84
N LYS A 338 -21.97 16.61 -16.11
CA LYS A 338 -21.55 15.83 -17.25
C LYS A 338 -20.04 15.68 -17.33
N GLN A 339 -19.28 16.73 -17.05
CA GLN A 339 -17.83 16.65 -16.93
C GLN A 339 -17.42 15.67 -15.84
N LYS A 340 -18.06 15.74 -14.67
CA LYS A 340 -17.83 14.81 -13.57
C LYS A 340 -18.20 13.38 -13.93
N GLN A 341 -19.28 13.17 -14.65
CA GLN A 341 -19.68 11.88 -15.18
C GLN A 341 -18.61 11.31 -16.14
N ALA A 342 -18.03 12.13 -17.02
CA ALA A 342 -16.94 11.73 -17.91
C ALA A 342 -15.67 11.35 -17.13
N GLU A 343 -15.28 12.12 -16.12
CA GLU A 343 -14.16 11.78 -15.23
C GLU A 343 -14.37 10.44 -14.49
N LEU A 344 -15.58 10.20 -13.96
CA LEU A 344 -15.89 8.98 -13.24
C LEU A 344 -16.05 7.77 -14.17
N SER A 345 -16.53 7.95 -15.39
CA SER A 345 -16.63 6.88 -16.39
C SER A 345 -15.25 6.33 -16.79
N ALA A 346 -14.19 7.11 -16.61
CA ALA A 346 -12.81 6.65 -16.80
C ALA A 346 -12.31 5.72 -15.68
N LYS A 347 -12.94 5.78 -14.48
CA LYS A 347 -12.52 5.06 -13.28
C LYS A 347 -13.43 3.91 -12.89
N TYR A 348 -14.74 4.03 -13.20
CA TYR A 348 -15.78 3.14 -12.71
C TYR A 348 -16.66 2.64 -13.85
N THR A 349 -17.20 1.43 -13.69
CA THR A 349 -18.22 0.87 -14.58
C THR A 349 -19.56 1.57 -14.41
N LEU A 350 -20.45 1.46 -15.40
CA LEU A 350 -21.78 2.10 -15.36
C LEU A 350 -22.65 1.69 -14.18
N ASP A 351 -22.45 0.47 -13.64
CA ASP A 351 -23.19 -0.06 -12.51
C ASP A 351 -22.65 0.37 -11.14
N HIS A 352 -21.58 1.18 -11.12
CA HIS A 352 -21.01 1.65 -9.86
C HIS A 352 -21.94 2.65 -9.15
N PRO A 353 -22.13 2.58 -7.81
CA PRO A 353 -23.03 3.46 -7.06
C PRO A 353 -22.80 4.96 -7.32
N LEU A 354 -21.57 5.42 -7.46
CA LEU A 354 -21.25 6.81 -7.81
C LEU A 354 -21.73 7.22 -9.20
N MET A 355 -21.73 6.30 -10.17
CA MET A 355 -22.26 6.56 -11.51
C MET A 355 -23.78 6.65 -11.47
N ALA A 356 -24.45 5.79 -10.70
CA ALA A 356 -25.90 5.86 -10.49
C ALA A 356 -26.31 7.18 -9.83
N GLU A 357 -25.56 7.64 -8.83
CA GLU A 357 -25.80 8.91 -8.15
C GLU A 357 -25.70 10.11 -9.11
N ILE A 358 -24.63 10.21 -9.88
CA ILE A 358 -24.46 11.31 -10.86
C ILE A 358 -25.55 11.26 -11.94
N ASN A 359 -25.91 10.09 -12.43
CA ASN A 359 -27.01 9.95 -13.39
C ASN A 359 -28.35 10.44 -12.80
N ALA A 360 -28.63 10.16 -11.54
CA ALA A 360 -29.80 10.66 -10.84
C ALA A 360 -29.79 12.20 -10.72
N GLN A 361 -28.65 12.81 -10.40
CA GLN A 361 -28.47 14.25 -10.32
C GLN A 361 -28.68 14.92 -11.70
N VAL A 362 -28.10 14.38 -12.78
CA VAL A 362 -28.31 14.87 -14.16
C VAL A 362 -29.78 14.81 -14.55
N ASN A 363 -30.47 13.71 -14.20
CA ASN A 363 -31.90 13.56 -14.49
C ASN A 363 -32.76 14.59 -13.72
N SER A 364 -32.44 14.82 -12.44
CA SER A 364 -33.13 15.86 -11.64
C SER A 364 -32.96 17.25 -12.23
N LEU A 365 -31.75 17.62 -12.67
CA LEU A 365 -31.53 18.90 -13.35
C LEU A 365 -32.26 19.01 -14.68
N ASN A 366 -32.31 17.94 -15.45
CA ASN A 366 -33.10 17.91 -16.69
C ASN A 366 -34.58 18.17 -16.45
N GLN A 367 -35.16 17.63 -15.37
CA GLN A 367 -36.56 17.88 -14.99
C GLN A 367 -36.78 19.35 -14.62
N LYS A 368 -35.92 19.95 -13.77
CA LYS A 368 -35.99 21.37 -13.40
C LYS A 368 -35.89 22.30 -14.62
N THR A 369 -34.96 21.94 -15.54
CA THR A 369 -34.81 22.73 -16.80
C THR A 369 -36.06 22.63 -17.66
N GLN A 370 -36.73 21.46 -17.73
CA GLN A 370 -37.98 21.30 -18.47
C GLN A 370 -39.13 22.14 -17.87
N GLU A 371 -39.23 22.17 -16.53
CA GLU A 371 -40.23 22.99 -15.82
C GLU A 371 -40.04 24.50 -16.11
N LEU A 372 -38.82 24.98 -15.99
CA LEU A 372 -38.49 26.39 -16.28
C LEU A 372 -38.77 26.72 -17.75
N ASN A 373 -38.44 25.84 -18.70
CA ASN A 373 -38.75 26.01 -20.10
C ASN A 373 -40.26 26.05 -20.39
N LYS A 374 -41.11 25.37 -19.61
CA LYS A 374 -42.57 25.50 -19.72
C LYS A 374 -43.03 26.90 -19.32
N SER A 375 -42.47 27.47 -18.26
CA SER A 375 -42.79 28.84 -17.83
C SER A 375 -42.34 29.88 -18.88
N ILE A 376 -41.15 29.74 -19.47
CA ILE A 376 -40.67 30.60 -20.54
C ILE A 376 -41.60 30.57 -21.77
N LYS A 377 -42.21 29.43 -22.08
CA LYS A 377 -43.16 29.30 -23.20
C LYS A 377 -44.44 30.18 -23.06
N GLN A 378 -44.75 30.67 -21.88
CA GLN A 378 -45.92 31.51 -21.61
C GLN A 378 -45.65 33.00 -21.93
N LEU A 379 -44.40 33.39 -22.18
CA LEU A 379 -44.03 34.78 -22.52
C LEU A 379 -44.40 35.12 -23.98
N PRO A 380 -44.56 36.45 -24.30
CA PRO A 380 -44.73 36.92 -25.68
C PRO A 380 -43.63 36.41 -26.61
N GLU A 381 -43.96 36.17 -27.86
CA GLU A 381 -43.08 35.50 -28.80
C GLU A 381 -41.72 36.18 -28.99
N THR A 382 -41.71 37.51 -29.10
CA THR A 382 -40.49 38.31 -29.25
C THR A 382 -39.61 38.26 -28.00
N GLN A 383 -40.20 38.36 -26.81
CA GLN A 383 -39.47 38.22 -25.53
C GLN A 383 -38.91 36.79 -25.34
N ARG A 384 -39.72 35.80 -25.64
CA ARG A 384 -39.33 34.41 -25.58
C ARG A 384 -38.12 34.11 -26.50
N LEU A 385 -38.18 34.63 -27.75
CA LEU A 385 -37.10 34.41 -28.72
C LEU A 385 -35.82 35.16 -28.31
N TYR A 386 -35.95 36.40 -27.79
CA TYR A 386 -34.83 37.15 -27.23
C TYR A 386 -34.16 36.38 -26.10
N LEU A 387 -34.93 35.90 -25.11
CA LEU A 387 -34.42 35.17 -23.97
C LEU A 387 -33.71 33.88 -24.39
N GLN A 388 -34.26 33.17 -25.38
CA GLN A 388 -33.71 31.95 -25.91
C GLN A 388 -32.34 32.20 -26.57
N LEU A 389 -32.26 33.18 -27.46
CA LEU A 389 -31.02 33.50 -28.18
C LEU A 389 -29.95 34.07 -27.25
N TYR A 390 -30.34 34.98 -26.34
CA TYR A 390 -29.41 35.54 -25.36
C TYR A 390 -28.88 34.48 -24.40
N ARG A 391 -29.76 33.60 -23.93
CA ARG A 391 -29.36 32.44 -23.10
C ARG A 391 -28.34 31.58 -23.84
N ASP A 392 -28.59 31.24 -25.10
CA ASP A 392 -27.71 30.37 -25.86
C ASP A 392 -26.31 30.96 -26.02
N VAL A 393 -26.22 32.29 -26.29
CA VAL A 393 -24.93 33.01 -26.31
C VAL A 393 -24.27 32.95 -24.93
N LYS A 394 -25.01 33.31 -23.88
CA LYS A 394 -24.45 33.41 -22.53
C LYS A 394 -23.96 32.08 -22.00
N VAL A 395 -24.78 31.03 -22.14
CA VAL A 395 -24.44 29.67 -21.73
C VAL A 395 -23.21 29.15 -22.50
N ASN A 396 -23.21 29.29 -23.83
CA ASN A 396 -22.09 28.82 -24.64
C ASN A 396 -20.78 29.58 -24.35
N THR A 397 -20.87 30.90 -24.04
CA THR A 397 -19.70 31.70 -23.63
C THR A 397 -19.13 31.22 -22.27
N GLU A 398 -19.98 31.06 -21.27
CA GLU A 398 -19.57 30.63 -19.92
C GLU A 398 -18.99 29.21 -19.97
N LEU A 399 -19.62 28.34 -20.74
CA LEU A 399 -19.15 26.97 -21.00
C LEU A 399 -17.78 26.93 -21.65
N TYR A 400 -17.64 27.59 -22.78
CA TYR A 400 -16.39 27.61 -23.51
C TYR A 400 -15.26 28.12 -22.63
N THR A 401 -15.52 29.22 -21.88
CA THR A 401 -14.52 29.79 -20.97
C THR A 401 -14.18 28.85 -19.81
N SER A 402 -15.18 28.22 -19.20
CA SER A 402 -14.98 27.28 -18.10
C SER A 402 -14.19 26.04 -18.53
N LEU A 403 -14.60 25.42 -19.67
CA LEU A 403 -13.91 24.26 -20.19
C LEU A 403 -12.50 24.57 -20.70
N LEU A 404 -12.30 25.74 -21.30
CA LEU A 404 -10.97 26.21 -21.72
C LEU A 404 -10.03 26.39 -20.51
N ASN A 405 -10.53 26.97 -19.41
CA ASN A 405 -9.76 27.10 -18.19
C ASN A 405 -9.41 25.73 -17.58
N SER A 406 -10.38 24.81 -17.54
CA SER A 406 -10.16 23.43 -17.09
C SER A 406 -9.12 22.71 -17.96
N TYR A 407 -9.21 22.87 -19.28
CA TYR A 407 -8.24 22.33 -20.23
C TYR A 407 -6.82 22.85 -19.97
N GLN A 408 -6.67 24.15 -19.78
CA GLN A 408 -5.36 24.76 -19.50
C GLN A 408 -4.78 24.26 -18.15
N GLN A 409 -5.61 24.19 -17.10
CA GLN A 409 -5.18 23.68 -15.80
C GLN A 409 -4.73 22.21 -15.88
N LEU A 410 -5.51 21.36 -16.55
CA LEU A 410 -5.17 19.97 -16.74
C LEU A 410 -3.92 19.78 -17.60
N LYS A 411 -3.74 20.61 -18.62
CA LYS A 411 -2.55 20.58 -19.47
C LYS A 411 -1.29 20.93 -18.68
N ILE A 412 -1.36 21.93 -17.80
CA ILE A 412 -0.26 22.31 -16.90
C ILE A 412 0.03 21.17 -15.90
N ALA A 413 -1.02 20.62 -15.26
CA ALA A 413 -0.88 19.53 -14.30
C ALA A 413 -0.27 18.26 -14.93
N ASN A 414 -0.70 17.91 -16.16
CA ASN A 414 -0.15 16.77 -16.90
C ASN A 414 1.30 16.99 -17.35
N ALA A 415 1.66 18.22 -17.69
CA ALA A 415 3.04 18.56 -18.06
C ALA A 415 4.00 18.55 -16.85
N GLY A 416 3.48 18.76 -15.64
CA GLY A 416 4.25 18.73 -14.40
C GLY A 416 4.45 17.33 -13.81
N GLU A 417 3.86 16.29 -14.40
CA GLU A 417 3.89 14.91 -13.86
C GLU A 417 3.55 14.82 -12.37
N ILE A 418 2.63 15.67 -11.91
CA ILE A 418 2.30 15.80 -10.48
C ILE A 418 1.26 14.74 -10.09
N GLY A 419 1.67 13.79 -9.25
CA GLY A 419 0.76 12.89 -8.55
C GLY A 419 0.02 13.59 -7.40
N ASN A 420 -0.94 12.91 -6.78
CA ASN A 420 -1.61 13.38 -5.56
C ASN A 420 -0.96 12.83 -4.28
N VAL A 421 0.22 12.26 -4.40
CA VAL A 421 0.96 11.65 -3.28
C VAL A 421 2.31 12.33 -3.15
N ARG A 422 2.62 12.77 -1.94
CA ARG A 422 3.90 13.37 -1.58
C ARG A 422 4.63 12.48 -0.58
N ILE A 423 5.86 12.10 -0.89
CA ILE A 423 6.75 11.44 0.08
C ILE A 423 7.21 12.52 1.07
N ILE A 424 6.86 12.35 2.35
CA ILE A 424 7.26 13.26 3.44
C ILE A 424 8.62 12.82 3.98
N ASP A 425 8.75 11.50 4.22
CA ASP A 425 9.96 10.93 4.81
C ASP A 425 10.27 9.59 4.17
N THR A 426 11.54 9.39 3.84
CA THR A 426 12.06 8.14 3.26
C THR A 426 12.63 7.27 4.36
N ALA A 427 12.69 5.96 4.11
CA ALA A 427 13.27 5.02 5.05
C ALA A 427 14.77 5.27 5.24
N VAL A 428 15.20 5.31 6.51
CA VAL A 428 16.59 5.48 6.94
C VAL A 428 17.06 4.24 7.68
N GLU A 429 18.36 3.93 7.60
CA GLU A 429 18.92 2.78 8.30
C GLU A 429 18.78 2.94 9.83
N PRO A 430 18.12 1.97 10.50
CA PRO A 430 17.91 2.05 11.94
C PRO A 430 19.18 1.80 12.73
N GLU A 431 19.44 2.60 13.75
CA GLU A 431 20.63 2.46 14.58
C GLU A 431 20.54 1.26 15.54
N ARG A 432 19.36 1.05 16.17
CA ARG A 432 19.15 0.10 17.26
C ARG A 432 18.11 -0.97 16.87
N PRO A 433 18.33 -2.22 17.31
CA PRO A 433 17.35 -3.27 17.12
C PRO A 433 16.13 -3.07 18.02
N ILE A 434 14.94 -3.39 17.47
CA ILE A 434 13.67 -3.38 18.23
C ILE A 434 13.44 -4.68 19.01
N LYS A 435 14.07 -5.79 18.61
CA LYS A 435 14.04 -7.11 19.26
C LYS A 435 15.43 -7.75 19.20
N PRO A 436 15.79 -8.65 20.16
CA PRO A 436 15.11 -8.91 21.41
C PRO A 436 15.28 -7.75 22.41
N LYS A 437 14.28 -7.50 23.25
CA LYS A 437 14.36 -6.51 24.33
C LYS A 437 15.18 -7.08 25.48
N LYS A 438 16.52 -7.00 25.37
CA LYS A 438 17.49 -7.66 26.27
C LYS A 438 17.18 -7.43 27.75
N LEU A 439 16.89 -6.19 28.15
CA LEU A 439 16.62 -5.83 29.54
C LEU A 439 15.33 -6.50 30.07
N ILE A 440 14.29 -6.55 29.27
CA ILE A 440 13.01 -7.18 29.66
C ILE A 440 13.20 -8.70 29.85
N ILE A 441 13.96 -9.35 28.95
CA ILE A 441 14.24 -10.79 29.02
C ILE A 441 15.03 -11.11 30.28
N LEU A 442 16.05 -10.31 30.65
CA LEU A 442 16.83 -10.50 31.88
C LEU A 442 15.98 -10.32 33.13
N ILE A 443 15.15 -9.28 33.19
CA ILE A 443 14.26 -9.06 34.32
C ILE A 443 13.27 -10.23 34.45
N LEU A 444 12.64 -10.63 33.36
CA LEU A 444 11.67 -11.72 33.35
C LEU A 444 12.33 -13.06 33.78
N SER A 445 13.58 -13.32 33.36
CA SER A 445 14.29 -14.51 33.76
C SER A 445 14.62 -14.56 35.28
N LEU A 446 14.90 -13.39 35.89
CA LEU A 446 15.10 -13.27 37.30
C LEU A 446 13.82 -13.64 38.09
N PHE A 447 12.66 -13.11 37.66
CA PHE A 447 11.37 -13.41 38.29
C PHE A 447 11.00 -14.90 38.12
N VAL A 448 11.14 -15.45 36.93
CA VAL A 448 10.83 -16.87 36.64
C VAL A 448 11.75 -17.78 37.42
N GLY A 449 13.06 -17.49 37.43
CA GLY A 449 14.04 -18.26 38.21
C GLY A 449 13.77 -18.22 39.71
N GLY A 450 13.43 -17.04 40.26
CA GLY A 450 13.06 -16.86 41.66
C GLY A 450 11.76 -17.61 42.00
N PHE A 451 10.73 -17.51 41.17
CA PHE A 451 9.45 -18.19 41.37
C PHE A 451 9.60 -19.73 41.37
N ILE A 452 10.32 -20.27 40.39
CA ILE A 452 10.61 -21.71 40.30
C ILE A 452 11.45 -22.15 41.51
N GLY A 453 12.45 -21.36 41.91
CA GLY A 453 13.28 -21.64 43.06
C GLY A 453 12.48 -21.69 44.39
N VAL A 454 11.55 -20.77 44.57
CA VAL A 454 10.63 -20.78 45.72
C VAL A 454 9.72 -21.99 45.71
N LEU A 455 9.13 -22.35 44.55
CA LEU A 455 8.28 -23.54 44.44
C LEU A 455 9.04 -24.82 44.78
N ILE A 456 10.27 -24.98 44.29
CA ILE A 456 11.10 -26.16 44.58
C ILE A 456 11.48 -26.17 46.05
N ALA A 457 11.81 -25.02 46.65
CA ALA A 457 12.12 -24.90 48.06
C ALA A 457 10.92 -25.29 48.96
N LEU A 458 9.69 -24.93 48.59
CA LEU A 458 8.46 -25.29 49.30
C LEU A 458 8.11 -26.79 49.19
N VAL A 459 8.31 -27.40 48.00
CA VAL A 459 8.02 -28.82 47.81
C VAL A 459 9.02 -29.70 48.54
N ARG A 460 10.25 -29.21 48.77
CA ARG A 460 11.31 -29.95 49.41
C ARG A 460 11.25 -29.87 50.97
N ASN A 461 10.50 -28.92 51.50
CA ASN A 461 10.26 -28.79 52.91
C ASN A 461 9.16 -29.73 53.39
#